data_0044424f13c012987f4e916de1f598c7
#
_entry.id   0044424f13c012987f4e916de1f598c7
#
_cell.length_a   1.000
_cell.length_b   1.000
_cell.length_c   1.000
_cell.angle_alpha   90.00
_cell.angle_beta   90.00
_cell.angle_gamma   90.00
#
_symmetry.space_group_name_H-M   'P 1'
#
loop_
_entity.id
_entity.type
_entity.pdbx_description
1 polymer ?
#
loop_
_entity_poly.entity_id
_entity_poly.type
_entity_poly.pdbx_seq_one_letter_code
_entity_poly.pdbx_strand_id
1 'polypeptide(L)'
;MNDDGDSLKATFRWLEIQGGPRCLLATCPISIHNANELQFIDWDEVNTFKTQKRTDEHLSARWLLEQALMEWGGLDCSQLTIARTVERAPYLQAIQGLWIQPQLPAISLSHSQNLAAVALIEQGWTVGVDAEPFDRPPASTVYDMMARGEELEQLKEGALDALWAWTSKEAIQKAARKGMHLNPRDIVLNGLDYNNKIPIENSIFQLENLSNKEYQITLAWGRDVDPIRSPEDDLLDATREAMHNGDDWSVGCSTVRKNA
;
A
#
# COMPACT_ATOMS: atom_id res chain seq x y z
N MET A 1 3.20 -23.87 -34.99
CA MET A 1 3.78 -22.92 -34.08
C MET A 1 2.61 -22.17 -33.49
N ASN A 2 2.07 -22.69 -32.40
CA ASN A 2 1.02 -22.04 -31.65
C ASN A 2 1.74 -21.11 -30.68
N ASP A 3 1.73 -19.84 -30.98
CA ASP A 3 2.08 -18.77 -30.07
C ASP A 3 0.85 -18.56 -29.16
N ASP A 4 0.70 -19.45 -28.19
CA ASP A 4 -0.19 -19.22 -27.06
C ASP A 4 0.50 -18.14 -26.23
N GLY A 5 0.25 -16.88 -26.59
CA GLY A 5 0.61 -15.74 -25.80
C GLY A 5 0.06 -15.97 -24.39
N ASP A 6 0.96 -16.30 -23.49
CA ASP A 6 0.67 -16.43 -22.06
C ASP A 6 0.17 -15.05 -21.61
N SER A 7 -1.15 -14.86 -21.74
CA SER A 7 -1.76 -13.57 -21.42
C SER A 7 -1.52 -13.37 -19.94
N LEU A 8 -0.80 -12.33 -19.60
CA LEU A 8 -0.59 -11.84 -18.24
C LEU A 8 -1.89 -11.95 -17.46
N LYS A 9 -1.94 -12.88 -16.50
CA LYS A 9 -3.14 -13.12 -15.73
C LYS A 9 -2.94 -12.64 -14.30
N ALA A 10 -3.63 -11.55 -13.97
CA ALA A 10 -3.79 -11.17 -12.56
C ALA A 10 -4.69 -12.20 -11.86
N THR A 11 -4.34 -12.53 -10.64
CA THR A 11 -5.16 -13.32 -9.73
C THR A 11 -5.69 -12.43 -8.64
N PHE A 12 -7.00 -12.50 -8.38
CA PHE A 12 -7.68 -11.69 -7.38
C PHE A 12 -8.22 -12.58 -6.27
N ARG A 13 -8.03 -12.14 -5.03
CA ARG A 13 -8.56 -12.79 -3.83
C ARG A 13 -9.21 -11.75 -2.93
N TRP A 14 -10.54 -11.77 -2.86
CA TRP A 14 -11.29 -11.01 -1.87
C TRP A 14 -11.15 -11.68 -0.50
N LEU A 15 -10.85 -10.89 0.52
CA LEU A 15 -10.69 -11.38 1.88
C LEU A 15 -12.00 -11.19 2.64
N GLU A 16 -12.48 -12.27 3.26
CA GLU A 16 -13.64 -12.25 4.14
C GLU A 16 -13.21 -11.89 5.56
N ILE A 17 -13.07 -10.61 5.84
CA ILE A 17 -12.75 -10.12 7.17
C ILE A 17 -14.06 -9.95 7.95
N GLN A 18 -14.32 -10.87 8.88
CA GLN A 18 -15.59 -10.92 9.61
C GLN A 18 -15.80 -9.65 10.46
N GLY A 19 -16.81 -8.84 10.12
CA GLY A 19 -17.07 -7.54 10.75
C GLY A 19 -15.99 -6.48 10.48
N GLY A 20 -15.08 -6.75 9.53
CA GLY A 20 -14.00 -5.89 9.11
C GLY A 20 -14.23 -5.21 7.76
N PRO A 21 -13.18 -4.58 7.22
CA PRO A 21 -13.24 -3.87 5.95
C PRO A 21 -13.29 -4.80 4.75
N ARG A 22 -13.77 -4.29 3.65
CA ARG A 22 -13.58 -4.88 2.34
C ARG A 22 -12.10 -4.83 1.99
N CYS A 23 -11.52 -5.96 1.59
CA CYS A 23 -10.09 -6.06 1.27
C CYS A 23 -9.87 -6.98 0.07
N LEU A 24 -8.96 -6.59 -0.83
CA LEU A 24 -8.58 -7.34 -2.03
C LEU A 24 -7.06 -7.53 -2.05
N LEU A 25 -6.61 -8.77 -2.24
CA LEU A 25 -5.25 -9.08 -2.66
C LEU A 25 -5.25 -9.42 -4.15
N ALA A 26 -4.40 -8.76 -4.91
CA ALA A 26 -4.09 -9.09 -6.30
C ALA A 26 -2.63 -9.53 -6.42
N THR A 27 -2.36 -10.52 -7.28
CA THR A 27 -1.00 -10.98 -7.59
C THR A 27 -0.86 -11.26 -9.08
N CYS A 28 0.36 -11.08 -9.62
CA CYS A 28 0.71 -11.50 -10.98
C CYS A 28 2.21 -11.85 -11.07
N PRO A 29 2.60 -12.66 -12.06
CA PRO A 29 4.00 -12.81 -12.41
C PRO A 29 4.62 -11.47 -12.86
N ILE A 30 5.92 -11.28 -12.62
CA ILE A 30 6.67 -10.17 -13.20
C ILE A 30 6.80 -10.40 -14.71
N SER A 31 6.57 -9.37 -15.49
CA SER A 31 6.65 -9.42 -16.93
C SER A 31 7.04 -8.06 -17.53
N ILE A 32 7.28 -8.07 -18.83
CA ILE A 32 7.62 -6.86 -19.57
C ILE A 32 6.33 -6.09 -19.90
N HIS A 33 6.29 -4.84 -19.50
CA HIS A 33 5.20 -3.93 -19.83
C HIS A 33 5.70 -2.72 -20.62
N ASN A 34 4.84 -2.19 -21.48
CA ASN A 34 5.09 -0.90 -22.11
C ASN A 34 4.68 0.21 -21.13
N ALA A 35 5.66 0.91 -20.57
CA ALA A 35 5.41 1.97 -19.59
C ALA A 35 4.49 3.09 -20.11
N ASN A 36 4.47 3.34 -21.42
CA ASN A 36 3.59 4.36 -22.02
C ASN A 36 2.09 3.98 -22.02
N GLU A 37 1.77 2.73 -21.75
CA GLU A 37 0.40 2.22 -21.67
C GLU A 37 -0.14 2.18 -20.23
N LEU A 38 0.70 2.50 -19.24
CA LEU A 38 0.37 2.48 -17.82
C LEU A 38 0.10 3.89 -17.30
N GLN A 39 -0.89 4.01 -16.42
CA GLN A 39 -1.31 5.32 -15.88
C GLN A 39 -0.44 5.78 -14.70
N PHE A 40 0.02 4.85 -13.86
CA PHE A 40 0.68 5.18 -12.59
C PHE A 40 2.20 5.19 -12.70
N ILE A 41 2.76 5.71 -13.78
CA ILE A 41 4.23 5.74 -13.98
C ILE A 41 4.81 7.05 -13.47
N ASP A 42 5.74 6.90 -12.52
CA ASP A 42 6.65 7.96 -12.11
C ASP A 42 7.95 7.83 -12.92
N TRP A 43 8.07 8.64 -13.96
CA TRP A 43 9.23 8.62 -14.85
C TRP A 43 10.52 9.03 -14.15
N ASP A 44 10.44 9.91 -13.14
CA ASP A 44 11.60 10.30 -12.35
C ASP A 44 12.12 9.10 -11.53
N GLU A 45 11.21 8.29 -10.97
CA GLU A 45 11.57 7.06 -10.27
C GLU A 45 12.12 6.00 -11.25
N VAL A 46 11.41 5.73 -12.36
CA VAL A 46 11.81 4.71 -13.35
C VAL A 46 13.20 5.00 -13.93
N ASN A 47 13.50 6.26 -14.23
CA ASN A 47 14.80 6.67 -14.78
C ASN A 47 15.99 6.47 -13.79
N THR A 48 15.73 6.24 -12.51
CA THR A 48 16.76 5.90 -11.53
C THR A 48 17.17 4.42 -11.53
N PHE A 49 16.35 3.54 -12.14
CA PHE A 49 16.57 2.10 -12.10
C PHE A 49 17.78 1.71 -12.96
N LYS A 50 18.68 0.91 -12.37
CA LYS A 50 19.93 0.49 -13.01
C LYS A 50 19.80 -0.82 -13.78
N THR A 51 18.72 -1.58 -13.59
CA THR A 51 18.55 -2.90 -14.18
C THR A 51 17.14 -3.04 -14.77
N GLN A 52 17.06 -3.75 -15.90
CA GLN A 52 15.78 -4.09 -16.53
C GLN A 52 14.87 -4.84 -15.55
N LYS A 53 15.43 -5.78 -14.78
CA LYS A 53 14.65 -6.51 -13.75
C LYS A 53 13.92 -5.56 -12.80
N ARG A 54 14.59 -4.50 -12.29
CA ARG A 54 13.96 -3.54 -11.39
C ARG A 54 12.86 -2.74 -12.07
N THR A 55 13.05 -2.43 -13.35
CA THR A 55 12.03 -1.79 -14.18
C THR A 55 10.81 -2.70 -14.35
N ASP A 56 11.02 -3.96 -14.71
CA ASP A 56 9.93 -4.93 -14.94
C ASP A 56 9.13 -5.19 -13.64
N GLU A 57 9.82 -5.31 -12.50
CA GLU A 57 9.19 -5.42 -11.17
C GLU A 57 8.28 -4.22 -10.89
N HIS A 58 8.80 -3.00 -11.10
CA HIS A 58 8.04 -1.78 -10.86
C HIS A 58 6.83 -1.67 -11.79
N LEU A 59 7.04 -1.88 -13.10
CA LEU A 59 5.97 -1.79 -14.09
C LEU A 59 4.89 -2.85 -13.87
N SER A 60 5.28 -4.07 -13.53
CA SER A 60 4.31 -5.13 -13.20
C SER A 60 3.45 -4.79 -11.99
N ALA A 61 4.04 -4.18 -10.95
CA ALA A 61 3.27 -3.73 -9.79
C ALA A 61 2.30 -2.58 -10.13
N ARG A 62 2.66 -1.68 -11.06
CA ARG A 62 1.77 -0.60 -11.54
C ARG A 62 0.63 -1.14 -12.38
N TRP A 63 0.94 -2.02 -13.35
CA TRP A 63 -0.07 -2.71 -14.13
C TRP A 63 -1.06 -3.47 -13.24
N LEU A 64 -0.54 -4.21 -12.25
CA LEU A 64 -1.38 -4.97 -11.32
C LEU A 64 -2.28 -4.07 -10.49
N LEU A 65 -1.80 -2.88 -10.08
CA LEU A 65 -2.62 -1.91 -9.37
C LEU A 65 -3.80 -1.43 -10.23
N GLU A 66 -3.57 -1.15 -11.51
CA GLU A 66 -4.65 -0.77 -12.44
C GLU A 66 -5.71 -1.87 -12.56
N GLN A 67 -5.27 -3.13 -12.69
CA GLN A 67 -6.17 -4.28 -12.72
C GLN A 67 -6.95 -4.44 -11.41
N ALA A 68 -6.26 -4.25 -10.27
CA ALA A 68 -6.88 -4.34 -8.95
C ALA A 68 -7.92 -3.23 -8.72
N LEU A 69 -7.68 -2.00 -9.19
CA LEU A 69 -8.63 -0.88 -9.10
C LEU A 69 -9.86 -1.10 -9.98
N MET A 70 -9.66 -1.70 -11.14
CA MET A 70 -10.78 -2.11 -12.01
C MET A 70 -11.63 -3.18 -11.33
N GLU A 71 -11.01 -4.22 -10.74
CA GLU A 71 -11.69 -5.27 -9.98
C GLU A 71 -12.36 -4.73 -8.72
N TRP A 72 -11.75 -3.74 -8.05
CA TRP A 72 -12.29 -3.15 -6.82
C TRP A 72 -13.66 -2.50 -7.01
N GLY A 73 -13.90 -1.85 -8.10
CA GLY A 73 -15.17 -1.16 -8.38
C GLY A 73 -15.17 -0.37 -9.68
N GLY A 74 -14.30 -0.73 -10.64
CA GLY A 74 -14.23 -0.05 -11.93
C GLY A 74 -13.74 1.39 -11.82
N LEU A 75 -12.77 1.66 -10.93
CA LEU A 75 -12.18 2.97 -10.78
C LEU A 75 -11.41 3.37 -12.05
N ASP A 76 -11.71 4.55 -12.58
CA ASP A 76 -11.03 5.09 -13.76
C ASP A 76 -9.61 5.58 -13.38
N CYS A 77 -8.61 4.79 -13.69
CA CYS A 77 -7.21 5.10 -13.39
C CYS A 77 -6.73 6.40 -14.05
N SER A 78 -7.35 6.84 -15.17
CA SER A 78 -6.99 8.10 -15.82
C SER A 78 -7.34 9.34 -14.98
N GLN A 79 -8.19 9.18 -13.97
CA GLN A 79 -8.60 10.23 -13.04
C GLN A 79 -7.82 10.20 -11.72
N LEU A 80 -6.87 9.28 -11.60
CA LEU A 80 -6.14 9.03 -10.37
C LEU A 80 -4.63 9.21 -10.58
N THR A 81 -3.96 9.56 -9.49
CA THR A 81 -2.50 9.53 -9.40
C THR A 81 -2.07 8.85 -8.12
N ILE A 82 -0.81 8.39 -8.06
CA ILE A 82 -0.19 7.92 -6.83
C ILE A 82 0.64 9.05 -6.24
N ALA A 83 0.22 9.54 -5.09
CA ALA A 83 1.01 10.44 -4.26
C ALA A 83 1.77 9.65 -3.19
N ARG A 84 2.67 10.30 -2.47
CA ARG A 84 3.47 9.70 -1.39
C ARG A 84 3.44 10.58 -0.15
N THR A 85 3.36 9.95 1.02
CA THR A 85 3.56 10.64 2.28
C THR A 85 5.01 11.11 2.45
N VAL A 86 5.29 11.84 3.51
CA VAL A 86 6.67 12.25 3.88
C VAL A 86 7.57 11.02 4.05
N GLU A 87 7.04 9.93 4.61
CA GLU A 87 7.74 8.65 4.77
C GLU A 87 7.70 7.79 3.49
N ARG A 88 7.24 8.38 2.37
CA ARG A 88 7.17 7.75 1.04
C ARG A 88 6.15 6.61 0.90
N ALA A 89 5.21 6.47 1.82
CA ALA A 89 4.10 5.54 1.66
C ALA A 89 3.20 5.97 0.50
N PRO A 90 2.85 5.08 -0.44
CA PRO A 90 2.00 5.42 -1.57
C PRO A 90 0.53 5.51 -1.16
N TYR A 91 -0.20 6.45 -1.75
CA TYR A 91 -1.65 6.54 -1.65
C TYR A 91 -2.26 7.05 -2.96
N LEU A 92 -3.52 6.72 -3.17
CA LEU A 92 -4.28 7.20 -4.33
C LEU A 92 -4.80 8.61 -4.06
N GLN A 93 -4.69 9.45 -5.08
CA GLN A 93 -5.23 10.80 -5.07
C GLN A 93 -5.99 11.05 -6.37
N ALA A 94 -7.16 11.70 -6.29
CA ALA A 94 -7.88 12.14 -7.48
C ALA A 94 -7.12 13.31 -8.13
N ILE A 95 -7.09 13.34 -9.46
CA ILE A 95 -6.55 14.46 -10.22
C ILE A 95 -7.49 15.65 -10.03
N GLN A 96 -6.92 16.84 -9.81
CA GLN A 96 -7.69 18.06 -9.54
C GLN A 96 -8.78 18.33 -10.59
N GLY A 97 -9.94 18.80 -10.14
CA GLY A 97 -11.08 19.16 -10.99
C GLY A 97 -12.22 18.16 -11.02
N LEU A 98 -12.09 17.03 -10.31
CA LEU A 98 -13.20 16.09 -10.13
C LEU A 98 -14.16 16.60 -9.04
N TRP A 99 -15.42 16.84 -9.40
CA TRP A 99 -16.46 17.31 -8.48
C TRP A 99 -16.93 16.25 -7.48
N ILE A 100 -16.71 14.99 -7.80
CA ILE A 100 -17.06 13.85 -6.94
C ILE A 100 -15.79 13.04 -6.74
N GLN A 101 -15.19 13.14 -5.56
CA GLN A 101 -14.10 12.26 -5.20
C GLN A 101 -14.68 10.88 -4.87
N PRO A 102 -14.31 9.82 -5.59
CA PRO A 102 -14.69 8.48 -5.21
C PRO A 102 -14.06 8.15 -3.84
N GLN A 103 -14.71 7.29 -3.08
CA GLN A 103 -14.08 6.71 -1.88
C GLN A 103 -12.93 5.81 -2.34
N LEU A 104 -11.71 6.34 -2.27
CA LEU A 104 -10.52 5.62 -2.72
C LEU A 104 -10.08 4.61 -1.67
N PRO A 105 -9.73 3.38 -2.07
CA PRO A 105 -9.13 2.43 -1.16
C PRO A 105 -7.72 2.87 -0.77
N ALA A 106 -7.28 2.48 0.44
CA ALA A 106 -5.86 2.49 0.74
C ALA A 106 -5.16 1.35 -0.02
N ILE A 107 -3.90 1.58 -0.40
CA ILE A 107 -3.13 0.69 -1.27
C ILE A 107 -1.81 0.28 -0.61
N SER A 108 -1.35 -0.92 -0.93
CA SER A 108 0.01 -1.37 -0.66
C SER A 108 0.53 -2.21 -1.81
N LEU A 109 1.80 -2.06 -2.12
CA LEU A 109 2.48 -2.77 -3.21
C LEU A 109 3.71 -3.50 -2.68
N SER A 110 3.94 -4.70 -3.19
CA SER A 110 5.15 -5.48 -3.01
C SER A 110 5.54 -6.15 -4.30
N HIS A 111 6.82 -6.41 -4.47
CA HIS A 111 7.33 -7.25 -5.55
C HIS A 111 8.61 -7.93 -5.08
N SER A 112 8.74 -9.20 -5.39
CA SER A 112 9.94 -9.98 -5.09
C SER A 112 10.13 -11.03 -6.18
N GLN A 113 11.32 -11.08 -6.74
CA GLN A 113 11.72 -12.01 -7.81
C GLN A 113 10.78 -12.02 -9.02
N ASN A 114 9.83 -12.95 -9.05
CA ASN A 114 8.93 -13.15 -10.18
C ASN A 114 7.46 -12.87 -9.83
N LEU A 115 7.20 -12.24 -8.66
CA LEU A 115 5.85 -11.93 -8.20
C LEU A 115 5.70 -10.43 -7.91
N ALA A 116 4.62 -9.84 -8.40
CA ALA A 116 4.06 -8.59 -7.90
C ALA A 116 2.82 -8.89 -7.06
N ALA A 117 2.63 -8.15 -5.97
CA ALA A 117 1.46 -8.21 -5.11
C ALA A 117 0.95 -6.80 -4.81
N VAL A 118 -0.35 -6.64 -4.85
CA VAL A 118 -1.07 -5.40 -4.53
C VAL A 118 -2.19 -5.72 -3.57
N ALA A 119 -2.30 -4.95 -2.50
CA ALA A 119 -3.43 -5.01 -1.59
C ALA A 119 -4.22 -3.70 -1.64
N LEU A 120 -5.54 -3.81 -1.68
CA LEU A 120 -6.49 -2.71 -1.55
C LEU A 120 -7.36 -2.94 -0.33
N ILE A 121 -7.64 -1.89 0.44
CA ILE A 121 -8.54 -1.96 1.58
C ILE A 121 -9.46 -0.74 1.62
N GLU A 122 -10.65 -0.93 2.16
CA GLU A 122 -11.68 0.09 2.28
C GLU A 122 -11.17 1.35 3.01
N GLN A 123 -11.65 2.51 2.60
CA GLN A 123 -11.34 3.79 3.24
C GLN A 123 -11.60 3.76 4.76
N GLY A 124 -10.75 4.44 5.52
CA GLY A 124 -10.76 4.42 6.99
C GLY A 124 -9.96 3.26 7.59
N TRP A 125 -9.26 2.51 6.72
CA TRP A 125 -8.34 1.45 7.09
C TRP A 125 -7.01 1.61 6.39
N THR A 126 -5.97 1.01 6.95
CA THR A 126 -4.65 0.92 6.34
C THR A 126 -4.31 -0.51 6.02
N VAL A 127 -3.47 -0.71 5.00
CA VAL A 127 -3.03 -2.02 4.55
C VAL A 127 -1.56 -2.00 4.19
N GLY A 128 -0.90 -3.12 4.47
CA GLY A 128 0.44 -3.42 3.99
C GLY A 128 0.48 -4.86 3.48
N VAL A 129 1.12 -5.08 2.35
CA VAL A 129 1.39 -6.42 1.82
C VAL A 129 2.87 -6.59 1.61
N ASP A 130 3.37 -7.77 2.00
CA ASP A 130 4.71 -8.20 1.64
C ASP A 130 4.71 -9.63 1.14
N ALA A 131 5.57 -9.93 0.16
CA ALA A 131 5.65 -11.22 -0.50
C ALA A 131 7.10 -11.58 -0.78
N GLU A 132 7.55 -12.74 -0.28
CA GLU A 132 8.90 -13.24 -0.47
C GLU A 132 8.88 -14.73 -0.84
N PRO A 133 9.77 -15.19 -1.73
CA PRO A 133 9.80 -16.59 -2.15
C PRO A 133 10.33 -17.50 -1.04
N PHE A 134 9.76 -18.71 -0.94
CA PHE A 134 10.18 -19.69 0.07
C PHE A 134 11.62 -20.19 -0.11
N ASP A 135 12.18 -20.11 -1.32
CA ASP A 135 13.55 -20.55 -1.62
C ASP A 135 14.62 -19.53 -1.18
N ARG A 136 14.21 -18.36 -0.66
CA ARG A 136 15.12 -17.30 -0.19
C ARG A 136 14.73 -16.72 1.17
N PRO A 137 14.73 -17.54 2.22
CA PRO A 137 14.50 -17.02 3.57
C PRO A 137 15.63 -16.04 3.97
N PRO A 138 15.32 -15.10 4.87
CA PRO A 138 16.34 -14.21 5.41
C PRO A 138 17.53 -14.99 5.99
N ALA A 139 18.75 -14.57 5.67
CA ALA A 139 19.93 -15.16 6.24
C ALA A 139 20.00 -14.90 7.76
N SER A 140 20.54 -15.86 8.54
CA SER A 140 20.66 -15.68 9.99
C SER A 140 21.45 -14.45 10.43
N THR A 141 22.31 -13.92 9.54
CA THR A 141 23.07 -12.69 9.76
C THR A 141 22.19 -11.43 9.85
N VAL A 142 20.92 -11.49 9.39
CA VAL A 142 20.01 -10.34 9.48
C VAL A 142 19.03 -10.44 10.66
N TYR A 143 19.02 -11.54 11.41
CA TYR A 143 18.09 -11.73 12.53
C TYR A 143 18.22 -10.65 13.59
N ASP A 144 19.46 -10.24 13.91
CA ASP A 144 19.72 -9.15 14.86
C ASP A 144 19.20 -7.78 14.38
N MET A 145 18.94 -7.62 13.07
CA MET A 145 18.34 -6.41 12.52
C MET A 145 16.81 -6.42 12.63
N MET A 146 16.21 -7.61 12.68
CA MET A 146 14.74 -7.76 12.66
C MET A 146 14.14 -8.08 14.01
N ALA A 147 14.92 -8.57 14.98
CA ALA A 147 14.41 -9.01 16.28
C ALA A 147 15.40 -8.74 17.43
N ARG A 148 14.90 -8.83 18.67
CA ARG A 148 15.69 -8.74 19.89
C ARG A 148 15.07 -9.60 21.00
N GLY A 149 15.88 -9.92 22.04
CA GLY A 149 15.41 -10.68 23.20
C GLY A 149 14.90 -12.06 22.82
N GLU A 150 13.78 -12.47 23.41
CA GLU A 150 13.19 -13.78 23.20
C GLU A 150 12.85 -14.08 21.74
N GLU A 151 12.32 -13.10 21.01
CA GLU A 151 12.00 -13.26 19.59
C GLU A 151 13.25 -13.59 18.74
N LEU A 152 14.39 -12.95 19.06
CA LEU A 152 15.66 -13.24 18.39
C LEU A 152 16.15 -14.67 18.68
N GLU A 153 16.00 -15.14 19.92
CA GLU A 153 16.37 -16.52 20.27
C GLU A 153 15.46 -17.53 19.56
N GLN A 154 14.14 -17.26 19.48
CA GLN A 154 13.21 -18.10 18.74
C GLN A 154 13.54 -18.17 17.23
N LEU A 155 14.00 -17.08 16.63
CA LEU A 155 14.47 -17.07 15.24
C LEU A 155 15.74 -17.92 15.07
N LYS A 156 16.70 -17.81 15.99
CA LYS A 156 17.96 -18.58 15.96
C LYS A 156 17.75 -20.07 16.16
N GLU A 157 16.79 -20.43 17.00
CA GLU A 157 16.41 -21.81 17.30
C GLU A 157 15.48 -22.42 16.23
N GLY A 158 14.94 -21.60 15.33
CA GLY A 158 13.96 -22.03 14.34
C GLY A 158 12.56 -22.27 14.92
N ALA A 159 12.30 -21.81 16.12
CA ALA A 159 10.96 -21.85 16.73
C ALA A 159 10.02 -20.81 16.15
N LEU A 160 10.56 -19.71 15.63
CA LEU A 160 9.85 -18.71 14.85
C LEU A 160 10.34 -18.79 13.39
N ASP A 161 9.42 -18.93 12.44
CA ASP A 161 9.75 -18.94 11.02
C ASP A 161 10.29 -17.54 10.58
N ALA A 162 11.53 -17.52 10.08
CA ALA A 162 12.21 -16.28 9.76
C ALA A 162 11.60 -15.57 8.55
N LEU A 163 11.08 -16.31 7.57
CA LEU A 163 10.48 -15.73 6.39
C LEU A 163 9.12 -15.12 6.71
N TRP A 164 8.31 -15.82 7.50
CA TRP A 164 7.04 -15.28 7.99
C TRP A 164 7.27 -14.05 8.88
N ALA A 165 8.27 -14.09 9.77
CA ALA A 165 8.60 -12.94 10.61
C ALA A 165 9.03 -11.73 9.79
N TRP A 166 9.86 -11.94 8.76
CA TRP A 166 10.30 -10.90 7.84
C TRP A 166 9.11 -10.24 7.12
N THR A 167 8.32 -11.04 6.40
CA THR A 167 7.18 -10.55 5.61
C THR A 167 6.11 -9.90 6.50
N SER A 168 5.90 -10.40 7.72
CA SER A 168 4.97 -9.81 8.68
C SER A 168 5.41 -8.42 9.14
N LYS A 169 6.69 -8.27 9.47
CA LYS A 169 7.25 -6.98 9.90
C LYS A 169 7.22 -5.95 8.77
N GLU A 170 7.60 -6.33 7.55
CA GLU A 170 7.51 -5.45 6.38
C GLU A 170 6.05 -5.08 6.03
N ALA A 171 5.12 -6.01 6.12
CA ALA A 171 3.71 -5.72 5.92
C ALA A 171 3.19 -4.71 6.96
N ILE A 172 3.57 -4.85 8.24
CA ILE A 172 3.21 -3.90 9.29
C ILE A 172 3.85 -2.52 9.04
N GLN A 173 5.12 -2.46 8.66
CA GLN A 173 5.81 -1.21 8.32
C GLN A 173 5.09 -0.45 7.19
N LYS A 174 4.62 -1.19 6.17
CA LYS A 174 3.83 -0.65 5.05
C LYS A 174 2.44 -0.19 5.52
N ALA A 175 1.73 -1.01 6.32
CA ALA A 175 0.42 -0.66 6.86
C ALA A 175 0.49 0.56 7.78
N ALA A 176 1.53 0.67 8.60
CA ALA A 176 1.80 1.83 9.45
C ALA A 176 2.25 3.07 8.65
N ARG A 177 2.49 2.94 7.33
CA ARG A 177 3.00 4.00 6.44
C ARG A 177 4.34 4.59 6.86
N LYS A 178 5.11 3.87 7.67
CA LYS A 178 6.40 4.33 8.23
C LYS A 178 7.61 3.74 7.51
N GLY A 179 7.43 2.67 6.74
CA GLY A 179 8.53 1.99 6.10
C GLY A 179 9.67 1.70 7.08
N MET A 180 10.90 1.93 6.67
CA MET A 180 12.09 1.70 7.51
C MET A 180 12.22 2.64 8.72
N HIS A 181 11.40 3.68 8.85
CA HIS A 181 11.36 4.52 10.06
C HIS A 181 10.73 3.81 11.25
N LEU A 182 9.91 2.77 11.02
CA LEU A 182 9.50 1.85 12.07
C LEU A 182 10.53 0.73 12.18
N ASN A 183 11.29 0.73 13.28
CA ASN A 183 12.31 -0.30 13.49
C ASN A 183 11.66 -1.69 13.58
N PRO A 184 12.08 -2.67 12.75
CA PRO A 184 11.51 -4.02 12.79
C PRO A 184 11.62 -4.69 14.17
N ARG A 185 12.61 -4.32 14.99
CA ARG A 185 12.77 -4.84 16.38
C ARG A 185 11.67 -4.37 17.33
N ASP A 186 10.92 -3.31 16.97
CA ASP A 186 9.81 -2.78 17.78
C ASP A 186 8.48 -3.43 17.39
N ILE A 187 8.47 -4.25 16.34
CA ILE A 187 7.34 -5.09 15.93
C ILE A 187 7.55 -6.47 16.54
N VAL A 188 6.86 -6.79 17.62
CA VAL A 188 7.04 -8.04 18.35
C VAL A 188 6.03 -9.08 17.89
N LEU A 189 6.52 -10.21 17.40
CA LEU A 189 5.71 -11.31 16.83
C LEU A 189 5.70 -12.58 17.71
N ASN A 190 6.51 -12.64 18.74
CA ASN A 190 6.56 -13.80 19.63
C ASN A 190 5.25 -13.94 20.44
N GLY A 191 4.83 -15.18 20.67
CA GLY A 191 3.63 -15.48 21.43
C GLY A 191 2.33 -15.11 20.73
N LEU A 192 2.35 -14.90 19.41
CA LEU A 192 1.13 -14.67 18.64
C LEU A 192 0.25 -15.92 18.64
N ASP A 193 -0.96 -15.76 19.12
CA ASP A 193 -2.06 -16.70 18.94
C ASP A 193 -2.86 -16.40 17.66
N TYR A 194 -3.97 -17.12 17.49
CA TYR A 194 -4.85 -16.96 16.32
C TYR A 194 -5.50 -15.58 16.19
N ASN A 195 -5.35 -14.68 17.17
CA ASN A 195 -5.90 -13.33 17.12
C ASN A 195 -4.90 -12.27 16.58
N ASN A 196 -3.67 -12.63 16.35
CA ASN A 196 -2.58 -11.89 15.66
C ASN A 196 -2.71 -10.36 15.67
N LYS A 197 -2.99 -9.80 16.85
CA LYS A 197 -3.13 -8.35 17.05
C LYS A 197 -1.80 -7.78 17.53
N ILE A 198 -1.23 -6.88 16.74
CA ILE A 198 0.07 -6.29 17.02
C ILE A 198 -0.12 -4.79 17.28
N PRO A 199 0.10 -4.33 18.51
CA PRO A 199 0.07 -2.92 18.85
C PRO A 199 1.33 -2.23 18.34
N ILE A 200 1.15 -1.16 17.59
CA ILE A 200 2.22 -0.25 17.15
C ILE A 200 1.74 1.16 17.46
N GLU A 201 2.38 1.81 18.43
CA GLU A 201 1.99 3.15 18.91
C GLU A 201 0.49 3.22 19.27
N ASN A 202 -0.28 4.03 18.57
CA ASN A 202 -1.72 4.21 18.80
C ASN A 202 -2.60 3.30 17.92
N SER A 203 -1.99 2.41 17.13
CA SER A 203 -2.67 1.54 16.18
C SER A 203 -2.58 0.08 16.60
N ILE A 204 -3.57 -0.71 16.19
CA ILE A 204 -3.56 -2.17 16.32
C ILE A 204 -3.66 -2.75 14.91
N PHE A 205 -2.63 -3.51 14.52
CA PHE A 205 -2.62 -4.23 13.26
C PHE A 205 -3.00 -5.69 13.44
N GLN A 206 -3.66 -6.24 12.43
CA GLN A 206 -3.95 -7.66 12.30
C GLN A 206 -3.15 -8.22 11.12
N LEU A 207 -2.73 -9.48 11.24
CA LEU A 207 -1.97 -10.18 10.21
C LEU A 207 -2.83 -11.28 9.59
N GLU A 208 -2.74 -11.40 8.28
CA GLU A 208 -3.30 -12.50 7.50
C GLU A 208 -2.18 -13.19 6.72
N ASN A 209 -2.07 -14.50 6.87
CA ASN A 209 -1.18 -15.32 6.05
C ASN A 209 -1.92 -15.76 4.79
N LEU A 210 -1.47 -15.26 3.65
CA LEU A 210 -2.08 -15.50 2.34
C LEU A 210 -1.16 -16.28 1.39
N SER A 211 -0.17 -16.96 1.94
CA SER A 211 0.87 -17.70 1.21
C SER A 211 0.30 -18.67 0.18
N ASN A 212 1.04 -18.85 -0.88
CA ASN A 212 0.78 -19.86 -1.90
C ASN A 212 1.86 -20.96 -1.86
N LYS A 213 2.07 -21.71 -2.94
CA LYS A 213 3.07 -22.80 -2.98
C LYS A 213 4.51 -22.30 -3.10
N GLU A 214 4.73 -21.09 -3.58
CA GLU A 214 6.04 -20.54 -3.95
C GLU A 214 6.44 -19.35 -3.08
N TYR A 215 5.44 -18.62 -2.55
CA TYR A 215 5.66 -17.37 -1.82
C TYR A 215 4.97 -17.35 -0.46
N GLN A 216 5.72 -16.90 0.53
CA GLN A 216 5.18 -16.36 1.76
C GLN A 216 4.57 -15.01 1.45
N ILE A 217 3.25 -14.85 1.62
CA ILE A 217 2.55 -13.58 1.42
C ILE A 217 1.87 -13.23 2.74
N THR A 218 2.22 -12.10 3.30
CA THR A 218 1.62 -11.58 4.52
C THR A 218 0.94 -10.25 4.24
N LEU A 219 -0.28 -10.12 4.74
CA LEU A 219 -1.03 -8.88 4.73
C LEU A 219 -1.21 -8.39 6.16
N ALA A 220 -0.92 -7.12 6.40
CA ALA A 220 -1.19 -6.42 7.65
C ALA A 220 -2.26 -5.36 7.41
N TRP A 221 -3.21 -5.21 8.33
CA TRP A 221 -4.25 -4.20 8.22
C TRP A 221 -4.68 -3.70 9.60
N GLY A 222 -5.15 -2.45 9.65
CA GLY A 222 -5.59 -1.80 10.88
C GLY A 222 -6.50 -0.61 10.60
N ARG A 223 -7.08 -0.02 11.65
CA ARG A 223 -7.82 1.24 11.51
C ARG A 223 -6.87 2.36 11.14
N ASP A 224 -7.31 3.23 10.23
CA ASP A 224 -6.58 4.45 9.91
C ASP A 224 -6.84 5.49 11.00
N VAL A 225 -5.91 5.57 11.93
CA VAL A 225 -5.98 6.52 13.07
C VAL A 225 -5.36 7.88 12.74
N ASP A 226 -4.61 7.95 11.65
CA ASP A 226 -3.99 9.17 11.12
C ASP A 226 -4.19 9.24 9.60
N PRO A 227 -5.42 9.56 9.15
CA PRO A 227 -5.76 9.55 7.74
C PRO A 227 -4.91 10.58 6.99
N ILE A 228 -4.45 10.16 5.80
CA ILE A 228 -3.75 11.06 4.90
C ILE A 228 -4.75 12.14 4.46
N ARG A 229 -4.41 13.38 4.77
CA ARG A 229 -5.23 14.54 4.37
C ARG A 229 -4.71 15.08 3.04
N SER A 230 -5.63 15.31 2.12
CA SER A 230 -5.31 16.03 0.91
C SER A 230 -5.26 17.55 1.18
N PRO A 231 -4.56 18.35 0.36
CA PRO A 231 -4.65 19.81 0.45
C PRO A 231 -6.08 20.35 0.33
N GLU A 232 -6.94 19.62 -0.38
CA GLU A 232 -8.36 19.96 -0.52
C GLU A 232 -9.13 19.71 0.79
N ASP A 233 -8.81 18.67 1.55
CA ASP A 233 -9.41 18.41 2.86
C ASP A 233 -9.08 19.54 3.84
N ASP A 234 -7.83 20.01 3.81
CA ASP A 234 -7.39 21.14 4.64
C ASP A 234 -8.11 22.43 4.26
N LEU A 235 -8.31 22.66 2.95
CA LEU A 235 -9.06 23.82 2.45
C LEU A 235 -10.56 23.73 2.83
N LEU A 236 -11.16 22.54 2.73
CA LEU A 236 -12.55 22.30 3.13
C LEU A 236 -12.76 22.56 4.62
N ASP A 237 -11.86 22.08 5.46
CA ASP A 237 -11.94 22.31 6.90
C ASP A 237 -11.72 23.77 7.25
N ALA A 238 -10.75 24.45 6.64
CA ALA A 238 -10.56 25.88 6.81
C ALA A 238 -11.80 26.70 6.40
N THR A 239 -12.46 26.29 5.31
CA THR A 239 -13.70 26.90 4.83
C THR A 239 -14.85 26.69 5.83
N ARG A 240 -14.98 25.46 6.36
CA ARG A 240 -16.01 25.14 7.38
C ARG A 240 -15.78 25.91 8.68
N GLU A 241 -14.53 26.02 9.12
CA GLU A 241 -14.17 26.80 10.31
C GLU A 241 -14.50 28.28 10.12
N ALA A 242 -14.15 28.86 8.97
CA ALA A 242 -14.49 30.25 8.66
C ALA A 242 -16.00 30.49 8.64
N MET A 243 -16.79 29.57 8.05
CA MET A 243 -18.26 29.63 8.08
C MET A 243 -18.84 29.51 9.49
N HIS A 244 -18.23 28.67 10.33
CA HIS A 244 -18.68 28.46 11.70
C HIS A 244 -18.35 29.65 12.62
N ASN A 245 -17.25 30.31 12.36
CA ASN A 245 -16.81 31.49 13.10
C ASN A 245 -17.51 32.79 12.66
N GLY A 246 -18.40 32.70 11.65
CA GLY A 246 -19.16 33.86 11.18
C GLY A 246 -18.37 34.88 10.40
N ASP A 247 -17.22 34.49 9.86
CA ASP A 247 -16.45 35.32 8.94
C ASP A 247 -17.26 35.56 7.66
N ASP A 248 -17.70 36.78 7.48
CA ASP A 248 -18.51 37.21 6.33
C ASP A 248 -17.64 37.21 5.07
N TRP A 249 -17.77 36.17 4.25
CA TRP A 249 -17.12 36.05 2.95
C TRP A 249 -17.77 36.96 1.89
N SER A 250 -18.31 38.10 2.27
CA SER A 250 -18.64 39.17 1.33
C SER A 250 -17.34 39.77 0.77
N VAL A 251 -16.55 38.97 0.09
CA VAL A 251 -15.43 39.46 -0.71
C VAL A 251 -16.02 40.30 -1.81
N GLY A 252 -15.81 41.61 -1.68
CA GLY A 252 -16.28 42.62 -2.54
C GLY A 252 -16.11 42.29 -4.02
N CYS A 253 -17.24 42.05 -4.65
CA CYS A 253 -17.37 42.22 -6.09
C CYS A 253 -17.18 43.72 -6.34
N SER A 254 -15.93 44.15 -6.49
CA SER A 254 -15.62 45.51 -6.90
C SER A 254 -16.17 45.71 -8.31
N THR A 255 -17.34 46.33 -8.36
CA THR A 255 -17.92 46.86 -9.57
C THR A 255 -16.90 47.79 -10.24
N VAL A 256 -16.30 47.30 -11.29
CA VAL A 256 -15.60 48.19 -12.27
C VAL A 256 -16.63 49.11 -12.84
N ARG A 257 -16.75 50.33 -12.29
CA ARG A 257 -17.47 51.43 -12.95
C ARG A 257 -16.73 51.75 -14.24
N LYS A 258 -17.32 51.43 -15.38
CA LYS A 258 -16.95 52.02 -16.65
C LYS A 258 -17.31 53.49 -16.57
N ASN A 259 -16.32 54.35 -16.54
CA ASN A 259 -16.51 55.76 -16.83
C ASN A 259 -16.54 55.91 -18.36
N ALA A 260 -17.64 56.50 -18.84
CA ALA A 260 -17.83 56.96 -20.19
C ALA A 260 -16.92 58.15 -20.49
#